data_ede51e90a6edfda54ec2a14939d3a0d6
#
_entry.id   ede51e90a6edfda54ec2a14939d3a0d6
#
_cell.length_a   1.000
_cell.length_b   1.000
_cell.length_c   1.000
_cell.angle_alpha   90.00
_cell.angle_beta   90.00
_cell.angle_gamma   90.00
#
_symmetry.space_group_name_H-M   'P 1'
#
loop_
_entity.id
_entity.type
_entity.pdbx_description
1 polymer ?
#
loop_
_entity_poly.entity_id
_entity_poly.type
_entity_poly.pdbx_seq_one_letter_code
_entity_poly.pdbx_strand_id
1 'polypeptide(L)'
;MSVSELPIKYILVEDDAAGNIRVHKDRLYTDDFVDELIEISIDCYTENSKHKFGPKDRRDIAETVWTFLNHNDGQFDPRQRNIHHPEPHFDIPIEEDWAKFEYDLNGEKVQGQLAIKGTIDLVTKIDDETIEVIDWKTGRRMDWATGEVKDYKKLENDAQLLLYFYAISKLYPDFPNRIMSIFFYKDKDGERDPKPFSLCFGPEDEARFLEMLKNRVEEIRQNVAPKPLDNARKHWKCKYLCHFCKNNWPGTDEKMCIYIEKHLKKHGMEKTVEDCTREGFNIGFYEAPG
;
A
#
# COMPACT_ATOMS: atom_id res chain seq x y z
N MET A 1 7.45 11.52 -1.49
CA MET A 1 8.10 11.87 -0.22
C MET A 1 7.53 10.92 0.81
N SER A 2 8.37 10.09 1.42
CA SER A 2 7.93 9.24 2.53
C SER A 2 7.68 10.12 3.75
N VAL A 3 6.73 9.76 4.60
CA VAL A 3 6.43 10.46 5.86
C VAL A 3 7.68 10.56 6.75
N SER A 4 8.65 9.64 6.57
CA SER A 4 9.93 9.60 7.28
C SER A 4 10.87 10.78 7.00
N GLU A 5 10.69 11.53 5.92
CA GLU A 5 11.54 12.69 5.58
C GLU A 5 10.93 14.03 6.02
N LEU A 6 9.71 14.02 6.53
CA LEU A 6 9.01 15.21 6.98
C LEU A 6 9.34 15.54 8.45
N PRO A 7 8.98 16.64 8.91
CA PRO A 7 9.39 17.63 9.85
C PRO A 7 9.96 17.18 11.20
N ILE A 8 10.13 15.90 11.50
CA ILE A 8 10.82 15.42 12.72
C ILE A 8 12.16 16.18 12.89
N LYS A 9 12.83 16.44 11.76
CA LYS A 9 14.08 17.20 11.75
C LYS A 9 13.91 18.64 12.25
N TYR A 10 12.74 19.24 12.07
CA TYR A 10 12.46 20.63 12.48
C TYR A 10 11.93 20.75 13.91
N ILE A 11 11.40 19.69 14.48
CA ILE A 11 10.76 19.69 15.81
C ILE A 11 11.70 19.17 16.89
N LEU A 12 12.56 18.22 16.52
CA LEU A 12 13.49 17.56 17.46
C LEU A 12 14.88 18.18 17.47
N VAL A 13 15.15 19.10 16.56
CA VAL A 13 16.49 19.65 16.35
C VAL A 13 16.43 21.15 16.60
N GLU A 14 17.00 21.60 17.69
CA GLU A 14 17.34 23.00 17.88
C GLU A 14 18.83 23.20 17.55
N ASP A 15 19.10 24.16 16.67
CA ASP A 15 20.45 24.69 16.55
C ASP A 15 20.73 25.58 17.76
N ASP A 16 21.69 25.18 18.57
CA ASP A 16 22.21 26.12 19.58
C ASP A 16 23.01 27.24 18.90
N ALA A 17 23.29 28.32 19.65
CA ALA A 17 24.04 29.45 19.13
C ALA A 17 25.46 29.14 18.63
N ALA A 18 25.92 27.89 18.80
CA ALA A 18 27.19 27.38 18.34
C ALA A 18 27.04 26.45 17.11
N GLY A 19 25.81 26.27 16.57
CA GLY A 19 25.52 25.40 15.43
C GLY A 19 25.52 23.90 15.78
N ASN A 20 25.38 23.54 17.05
CA ASN A 20 25.23 22.14 17.45
C ASN A 20 23.77 21.76 17.44
N ILE A 21 23.51 20.60 16.88
CA ILE A 21 22.18 20.02 16.79
C ILE A 21 21.82 19.34 18.12
N ARG A 22 20.81 19.86 18.83
CA ARG A 22 20.22 19.21 19.99
C ARG A 22 18.96 18.47 19.61
N VAL A 23 18.91 17.16 19.90
CA VAL A 23 17.72 16.34 19.75
C VAL A 23 17.00 16.22 21.09
N HIS A 24 15.79 16.77 21.19
CA HIS A 24 14.95 16.66 22.40
C HIS A 24 14.26 15.28 22.43
N LYS A 25 15.03 14.24 22.75
CA LYS A 25 14.52 12.86 22.80
C LYS A 25 13.37 12.70 23.78
N ASP A 26 13.35 13.44 24.86
CA ASP A 26 12.32 13.34 25.93
C ASP A 26 10.94 13.79 25.43
N ARG A 27 10.85 14.64 24.41
CA ARG A 27 9.57 15.09 23.82
C ARG A 27 8.92 14.02 22.96
N LEU A 28 9.67 13.08 22.40
CA LEU A 28 9.18 12.03 21.49
C LEU A 28 8.07 11.16 22.08
N TYR A 29 8.00 11.09 23.41
CA TYR A 29 7.10 10.20 24.12
C TYR A 29 5.92 10.91 24.78
N THR A 30 5.79 12.23 24.61
CA THR A 30 4.70 12.99 25.20
C THR A 30 3.47 13.06 24.31
N ASP A 31 2.29 13.16 24.92
CA ASP A 31 1.03 13.35 24.19
C ASP A 31 1.00 14.68 23.45
N ASP A 32 1.51 15.76 24.05
CA ASP A 32 1.62 17.06 23.40
C ASP A 32 2.44 17.00 22.10
N PHE A 33 3.49 16.17 22.08
CA PHE A 33 4.28 15.97 20.88
C PHE A 33 3.51 15.22 19.79
N VAL A 34 2.68 14.23 20.16
CA VAL A 34 1.82 13.52 19.20
C VAL A 34 0.82 14.50 18.59
N ASP A 35 0.17 15.36 19.39
CA ASP A 35 -0.75 16.36 18.88
C ASP A 35 -0.06 17.35 17.93
N GLU A 36 1.15 17.80 18.28
CA GLU A 36 1.97 18.65 17.41
C GLU A 36 2.30 17.95 16.08
N LEU A 37 2.68 16.67 16.11
CA LEU A 37 2.95 15.89 14.89
C LEU A 37 1.72 15.72 14.00
N ILE A 38 0.55 15.53 14.59
CA ILE A 38 -0.72 15.45 13.84
C ILE A 38 -0.94 16.76 13.08
N GLU A 39 -0.86 17.89 13.76
CA GLU A 39 -1.09 19.21 13.13
C GLU A 39 -0.08 19.49 12.03
N ILE A 40 1.22 19.25 12.27
CA ILE A 40 2.27 19.45 11.26
C ILE A 40 2.04 18.54 10.05
N SER A 41 1.67 17.28 10.28
CA SER A 41 1.41 16.34 9.17
C SER A 41 0.23 16.81 8.30
N ILE A 42 -0.82 17.33 8.92
CA ILE A 42 -1.97 17.90 8.22
C ILE A 42 -1.55 19.13 7.41
N ASP A 43 -0.77 20.02 8.00
CA ASP A 43 -0.32 21.24 7.33
C ASP A 43 0.60 20.93 6.15
N CYS A 44 1.58 20.03 6.33
CA CYS A 44 2.43 19.56 5.25
C CYS A 44 1.64 18.92 4.11
N TYR A 45 0.63 18.10 4.42
CA TYR A 45 -0.22 17.49 3.38
C TYR A 45 -1.04 18.56 2.65
N THR A 46 -1.57 19.54 3.38
CA THR A 46 -2.35 20.66 2.83
C THR A 46 -1.53 21.51 1.87
N GLU A 47 -0.28 21.80 2.21
CA GLU A 47 0.65 22.56 1.38
C GLU A 47 1.01 21.83 0.08
N ASN A 48 1.14 20.50 0.14
CA ASN A 48 1.55 19.66 -0.98
C ASN A 48 0.37 19.08 -1.79
N SER A 49 -0.86 19.36 -1.38
CA SER A 49 -2.06 18.86 -2.05
C SER A 49 -3.05 19.98 -2.38
N LYS A 50 -4.05 19.66 -3.20
CA LYS A 50 -5.20 20.57 -3.44
C LYS A 50 -6.27 20.47 -2.35
N HIS A 51 -6.13 19.53 -1.42
CA HIS A 51 -7.10 19.32 -0.36
C HIS A 51 -6.86 20.26 0.81
N LYS A 52 -7.95 20.86 1.32
CA LYS A 52 -7.91 21.70 2.51
C LYS A 52 -8.69 21.04 3.63
N PHE A 53 -8.02 20.82 4.75
CA PHE A 53 -8.64 20.27 5.94
C PHE A 53 -9.28 21.38 6.79
N GLY A 54 -10.60 21.24 7.02
CA GLY A 54 -11.34 22.11 7.93
C GLY A 54 -11.14 21.69 9.41
N PRO A 55 -11.67 22.48 10.36
CA PRO A 55 -11.56 22.15 11.79
C PRO A 55 -12.18 20.81 12.17
N LYS A 56 -13.21 20.36 11.44
CA LYS A 56 -13.81 19.04 11.65
C LYS A 56 -12.86 17.93 11.21
N ASP A 57 -12.27 18.05 10.02
CA ASP A 57 -11.36 17.04 9.49
C ASP A 57 -10.15 16.86 10.40
N ARG A 58 -9.58 17.98 10.93
CA ARG A 58 -8.46 17.94 11.88
C ARG A 58 -8.82 17.18 13.16
N ARG A 59 -10.00 17.44 13.73
CA ARG A 59 -10.47 16.70 14.90
C ARG A 59 -10.69 15.21 14.60
N ASP A 60 -11.29 14.89 13.46
CA ASP A 60 -11.55 13.50 13.06
C ASP A 60 -10.23 12.73 12.85
N ILE A 61 -9.20 13.39 12.31
CA ILE A 61 -7.84 12.82 12.16
C ILE A 61 -7.21 12.59 13.53
N ALA A 62 -7.19 13.58 14.40
CA ALA A 62 -6.63 13.47 15.75
C ALA A 62 -7.33 12.37 16.54
N GLU A 63 -8.67 12.33 16.49
CA GLU A 63 -9.45 11.29 17.15
C GLU A 63 -9.14 9.88 16.61
N THR A 64 -8.90 9.76 15.30
CA THR A 64 -8.50 8.49 14.68
C THR A 64 -7.14 8.04 15.19
N VAL A 65 -6.15 8.91 15.21
CA VAL A 65 -4.80 8.60 15.72
C VAL A 65 -4.88 8.19 17.19
N TRP A 66 -5.51 8.99 18.03
CA TRP A 66 -5.65 8.68 19.45
C TRP A 66 -6.45 7.40 19.75
N THR A 67 -7.40 7.06 18.88
CA THR A 67 -8.11 5.78 18.99
C THR A 67 -7.17 4.60 18.80
N PHE A 68 -6.26 4.66 17.84
CA PHE A 68 -5.26 3.62 17.64
C PHE A 68 -4.26 3.56 18.80
N LEU A 69 -3.75 4.71 19.22
CA LEU A 69 -2.73 4.78 20.27
C LEU A 69 -3.25 4.31 21.63
N ASN A 70 -4.49 4.67 21.99
CA ASN A 70 -5.06 4.35 23.31
C ASN A 70 -5.78 3.00 23.38
N HIS A 71 -5.85 2.25 22.28
CA HIS A 71 -6.56 0.97 22.26
C HIS A 71 -5.89 -0.06 23.20
N ASN A 72 -6.67 -0.67 24.10
CA ASN A 72 -6.19 -1.63 25.10
C ASN A 72 -4.92 -1.15 25.82
N ASP A 73 -5.02 0.00 26.46
CA ASP A 73 -3.93 0.60 27.24
C ASP A 73 -2.63 0.82 26.44
N GLY A 74 -2.77 1.14 25.14
CA GLY A 74 -1.63 1.45 24.27
C GLY A 74 -1.00 0.24 23.60
N GLN A 75 -1.73 -0.87 23.50
CA GLN A 75 -1.22 -2.10 22.85
C GLN A 75 -0.60 -1.84 21.48
N PHE A 76 -1.10 -0.88 20.72
CA PHE A 76 -0.62 -0.52 19.36
C PHE A 76 0.07 0.84 19.33
N ASP A 77 0.39 1.43 20.46
CA ASP A 77 1.13 2.68 20.56
C ASP A 77 2.62 2.43 20.27
N PRO A 78 3.19 2.99 19.19
CA PRO A 78 4.60 2.80 18.86
C PRO A 78 5.55 3.26 19.98
N ARG A 79 5.13 4.20 20.83
CA ARG A 79 5.94 4.70 21.96
C ARG A 79 6.16 3.65 23.04
N GLN A 80 5.28 2.63 23.11
CA GLN A 80 5.34 1.52 24.06
C GLN A 80 5.92 0.24 23.43
N ARG A 81 6.35 0.31 22.17
CA ARG A 81 6.83 -0.83 21.40
C ARG A 81 8.34 -0.76 21.18
N ASN A 82 8.96 -1.92 21.07
CA ASN A 82 10.33 -2.03 20.59
C ASN A 82 10.32 -1.94 19.06
N ILE A 83 10.44 -0.73 18.53
CA ILE A 83 10.42 -0.47 17.08
C ILE A 83 11.66 -1.09 16.47
N HIS A 84 11.48 -2.02 15.55
CA HIS A 84 12.55 -2.63 14.77
C HIS A 84 12.81 -1.83 13.49
N HIS A 85 11.74 -1.55 12.71
CA HIS A 85 11.85 -0.76 11.49
C HIS A 85 10.52 -0.04 11.19
N PRO A 86 10.49 1.30 11.18
CA PRO A 86 9.35 2.07 10.72
C PRO A 86 9.37 2.15 9.19
N GLU A 87 8.23 1.95 8.55
CA GLU A 87 8.01 2.06 7.11
C GLU A 87 9.07 1.35 6.23
N PRO A 88 9.44 0.06 6.51
CA PRO A 88 10.40 -0.62 5.66
C PRO A 88 9.85 -0.78 4.23
N HIS A 89 10.63 -0.29 3.28
CA HIS A 89 10.39 -0.55 1.86
C HIS A 89 11.00 -1.89 1.46
N PHE A 90 10.32 -2.60 0.59
CA PHE A 90 10.85 -3.84 0.02
C PHE A 90 10.71 -3.86 -1.50
N ASP A 91 11.68 -4.49 -2.14
CA ASP A 91 11.73 -4.82 -3.56
C ASP A 91 12.39 -6.20 -3.66
N ILE A 92 11.56 -7.24 -3.67
CA ILE A 92 12.00 -8.61 -3.49
C ILE A 92 11.69 -9.40 -4.77
N PRO A 93 12.72 -9.91 -5.48
CA PRO A 93 12.49 -10.79 -6.61
C PRO A 93 11.86 -12.10 -6.16
N ILE A 94 10.97 -12.65 -6.96
CA ILE A 94 10.38 -13.96 -6.73
C ILE A 94 11.31 -15.00 -7.34
N GLU A 95 12.00 -15.78 -6.53
CA GLU A 95 13.06 -16.73 -6.93
C GLU A 95 12.50 -18.04 -7.53
N GLU A 96 11.32 -17.99 -8.13
CA GLU A 96 10.63 -19.12 -8.74
C GLU A 96 10.81 -19.10 -10.27
N ASP A 97 10.93 -20.28 -10.90
CA ASP A 97 11.10 -20.37 -12.36
C ASP A 97 9.92 -19.78 -13.13
N TRP A 98 8.70 -19.92 -12.62
CA TRP A 98 7.52 -19.32 -13.23
C TRP A 98 7.51 -17.77 -13.19
N ALA A 99 8.32 -17.17 -12.33
CA ALA A 99 8.43 -15.73 -12.18
C ALA A 99 9.39 -15.10 -13.22
N LYS A 100 10.18 -15.91 -13.92
CA LYS A 100 11.05 -15.46 -15.00
C LYS A 100 10.22 -15.18 -16.25
N PHE A 101 10.61 -14.16 -17.00
CA PHE A 101 9.98 -13.84 -18.27
C PHE A 101 11.02 -13.48 -19.33
N GLU A 102 10.67 -13.82 -20.57
CA GLU A 102 11.38 -13.41 -21.77
C GLU A 102 10.34 -13.12 -22.84
N TYR A 103 10.42 -11.97 -23.50
CA TYR A 103 9.58 -11.64 -24.64
C TYR A 103 10.29 -10.65 -25.56
N ASP A 104 9.87 -10.63 -26.85
CA ASP A 104 10.35 -9.67 -27.81
C ASP A 104 9.47 -8.39 -27.76
N LEU A 105 10.11 -7.25 -27.58
CA LEU A 105 9.47 -5.93 -27.66
C LEU A 105 10.17 -5.12 -28.74
N ASN A 106 9.48 -4.86 -29.85
CA ASN A 106 10.00 -4.06 -30.98
C ASN A 106 11.35 -4.57 -31.54
N GLY A 107 11.58 -5.89 -31.52
CA GLY A 107 12.81 -6.51 -31.98
C GLY A 107 13.92 -6.60 -30.92
N GLU A 108 13.68 -6.12 -29.73
CA GLU A 108 14.57 -6.28 -28.59
C GLU A 108 14.08 -7.38 -27.65
N LYS A 109 15.00 -8.26 -27.21
CA LYS A 109 14.70 -9.26 -26.19
C LYS A 109 14.69 -8.64 -24.82
N VAL A 110 13.52 -8.62 -24.19
CA VAL A 110 13.35 -8.21 -22.79
C VAL A 110 13.31 -9.45 -21.91
N GLN A 111 14.22 -9.51 -20.97
CA GLN A 111 14.31 -10.58 -19.97
C GLN A 111 14.24 -9.99 -18.58
N GLY A 112 13.64 -10.71 -17.65
CA GLY A 112 13.56 -10.26 -16.28
C GLY A 112 12.94 -11.29 -15.35
N GLN A 113 12.77 -10.87 -14.13
CA GLN A 113 12.15 -11.63 -13.06
C GLN A 113 11.12 -10.75 -12.35
N LEU A 114 9.98 -11.34 -12.03
CA LEU A 114 8.96 -10.64 -11.28
C LEU A 114 9.47 -10.34 -9.87
N ALA A 115 9.18 -9.14 -9.41
CA ALA A 115 9.46 -8.71 -8.04
C ALA A 115 8.19 -8.17 -7.39
N ILE A 116 8.10 -8.34 -6.08
CA ILE A 116 7.09 -7.68 -5.26
C ILE A 116 7.71 -6.44 -4.63
N LYS A 117 6.95 -5.34 -4.66
CA LYS A 117 7.35 -4.06 -4.06
C LYS A 117 6.27 -3.56 -3.13
N GLY A 118 6.69 -2.92 -2.07
CA GLY A 118 5.74 -2.32 -1.13
C GLY A 118 6.42 -1.64 0.04
N THR A 119 5.56 -1.16 0.93
CA THR A 119 5.96 -0.57 2.22
C THR A 119 5.07 -1.19 3.28
N ILE A 120 5.68 -1.57 4.39
CA ILE A 120 5.00 -2.03 5.59
C ILE A 120 4.91 -0.82 6.54
N ASP A 121 3.79 -0.63 7.24
CA ASP A 121 3.63 0.56 8.10
C ASP A 121 4.62 0.51 9.27
N LEU A 122 4.70 -0.61 9.99
CA LEU A 122 5.61 -0.76 11.12
C LEU A 122 6.02 -2.21 11.35
N VAL A 123 7.29 -2.42 11.65
CA VAL A 123 7.82 -3.69 12.19
C VAL A 123 8.33 -3.46 13.60
N THR A 124 7.84 -4.25 14.55
CA THR A 124 8.25 -4.22 15.96
C THR A 124 8.87 -5.55 16.37
N LYS A 125 9.79 -5.50 17.32
CA LYS A 125 10.40 -6.68 17.94
C LYS A 125 9.66 -7.01 19.24
N ILE A 126 9.09 -8.19 19.32
CA ILE A 126 8.42 -8.69 20.53
C ILE A 126 9.45 -9.30 21.49
N ASP A 127 10.30 -10.18 20.96
CA ASP A 127 11.42 -10.81 21.65
C ASP A 127 12.56 -11.12 20.65
N ASP A 128 13.56 -11.90 21.06
CA ASP A 128 14.71 -12.20 20.22
C ASP A 128 14.40 -13.11 19.02
N GLU A 129 13.27 -13.80 19.04
CA GLU A 129 12.84 -14.74 18.00
C GLU A 129 11.58 -14.26 17.26
N THR A 130 10.91 -13.21 17.75
CA THR A 130 9.57 -12.81 17.27
C THR A 130 9.53 -11.37 16.84
N ILE A 131 9.07 -11.13 15.60
CA ILE A 131 8.70 -9.81 15.11
C ILE A 131 7.22 -9.72 14.80
N GLU A 132 6.68 -8.51 14.87
CA GLU A 132 5.31 -8.21 14.53
C GLU A 132 5.25 -7.10 13.48
N VAL A 133 4.47 -7.34 12.43
CA VAL A 133 4.03 -6.30 11.50
C VAL A 133 2.74 -5.69 12.03
N ILE A 134 2.65 -4.38 12.03
CA ILE A 134 1.42 -3.66 12.36
C ILE A 134 1.01 -2.84 11.14
N ASP A 135 -0.23 -3.03 10.69
CA ASP A 135 -0.84 -2.31 9.57
C ASP A 135 -2.13 -1.63 10.05
N TRP A 136 -2.19 -0.29 9.95
CA TRP A 136 -3.35 0.48 10.39
C TRP A 136 -4.29 0.80 9.23
N LYS A 137 -5.57 0.51 9.41
CA LYS A 137 -6.61 0.70 8.40
C LYS A 137 -7.68 1.69 8.86
N THR A 138 -7.66 2.89 8.32
CA THR A 138 -8.70 3.91 8.55
C THR A 138 -9.98 3.66 7.73
N GLY A 139 -9.90 2.74 6.75
CA GLY A 139 -11.01 2.32 5.91
C GLY A 139 -11.97 1.34 6.60
N ARG A 140 -13.01 0.95 5.87
CA ARG A 140 -13.99 -0.05 6.33
C ARG A 140 -13.38 -1.44 6.39
N ARG A 141 -13.77 -2.20 7.43
CA ARG A 141 -13.38 -3.61 7.62
C ARG A 141 -14.19 -4.53 6.70
N MET A 142 -13.96 -4.41 5.41
CA MET A 142 -14.66 -5.21 4.40
C MET A 142 -13.78 -5.55 3.21
N ASP A 143 -14.08 -6.64 2.56
CA ASP A 143 -13.57 -6.94 1.23
C ASP A 143 -14.34 -6.11 0.19
N TRP A 144 -13.62 -5.26 -0.52
CA TRP A 144 -14.23 -4.35 -1.50
C TRP A 144 -14.76 -5.06 -2.75
N ALA A 145 -14.33 -6.28 -3.03
CA ALA A 145 -14.81 -7.04 -4.17
C ALA A 145 -16.14 -7.76 -3.85
N THR A 146 -16.26 -8.31 -2.64
CA THR A 146 -17.42 -9.13 -2.23
C THR A 146 -18.39 -8.38 -1.31
N GLY A 147 -17.95 -7.32 -0.63
CA GLY A 147 -18.71 -6.62 0.40
C GLY A 147 -18.77 -7.36 1.74
N GLU A 148 -18.07 -8.48 1.88
CA GLU A 148 -18.06 -9.28 3.11
C GLU A 148 -17.15 -8.68 4.18
N VAL A 149 -17.50 -8.92 5.45
CA VAL A 149 -16.66 -8.49 6.59
C VAL A 149 -15.32 -9.23 6.56
N LYS A 150 -14.23 -8.52 6.83
CA LYS A 150 -12.95 -9.14 7.12
C LYS A 150 -12.93 -9.59 8.59
N ASP A 151 -13.04 -10.87 8.78
CA ASP A 151 -12.84 -11.60 10.05
C ASP A 151 -11.53 -12.40 10.00
N TYR A 152 -11.19 -13.14 11.03
CA TYR A 152 -9.98 -13.99 11.07
C TYR A 152 -9.89 -14.93 9.86
N LYS A 153 -10.98 -15.60 9.51
CA LYS A 153 -11.02 -16.55 8.39
C LYS A 153 -10.73 -15.88 7.03
N LYS A 154 -11.21 -14.66 6.84
CA LYS A 154 -10.90 -13.87 5.63
C LYS A 154 -9.47 -13.36 5.65
N LEU A 155 -8.99 -12.92 6.82
CA LEU A 155 -7.65 -12.37 6.98
C LEU A 155 -6.55 -13.40 6.86
N GLU A 156 -6.79 -14.67 7.23
CA GLU A 156 -5.86 -15.79 6.96
C GLU A 156 -5.53 -15.95 5.47
N ASN A 157 -6.42 -15.52 4.59
CA ASN A 157 -6.25 -15.57 3.13
C ASN A 157 -6.15 -14.18 2.50
N ASP A 158 -5.89 -13.15 3.30
CA ASP A 158 -5.75 -11.80 2.78
C ASP A 158 -4.42 -11.64 2.03
N ALA A 159 -4.53 -11.24 0.76
CA ALA A 159 -3.37 -11.12 -0.11
C ALA A 159 -2.31 -10.13 0.42
N GLN A 160 -2.72 -9.07 1.11
CA GLN A 160 -1.79 -8.09 1.68
C GLN A 160 -1.03 -8.67 2.88
N LEU A 161 -1.72 -9.38 3.78
CA LEU A 161 -1.08 -10.00 4.94
C LEU A 161 -0.12 -11.11 4.53
N LEU A 162 -0.50 -11.94 3.56
CA LEU A 162 0.37 -12.97 2.99
C LEU A 162 1.59 -12.36 2.29
N LEU A 163 1.40 -11.26 1.55
CA LEU A 163 2.50 -10.52 0.92
C LEU A 163 3.46 -9.94 1.97
N TYR A 164 2.94 -9.33 3.04
CA TYR A 164 3.78 -8.79 4.11
C TYR A 164 4.53 -9.90 4.85
N PHE A 165 3.86 -11.02 5.12
CA PHE A 165 4.51 -12.18 5.72
C PHE A 165 5.67 -12.68 4.85
N TYR A 166 5.45 -12.85 3.54
CA TYR A 166 6.52 -13.22 2.61
C TYR A 166 7.65 -12.19 2.61
N ALA A 167 7.32 -10.90 2.55
CA ALA A 167 8.32 -9.85 2.52
C ALA A 167 9.19 -9.86 3.79
N ILE A 168 8.60 -9.94 4.98
CA ILE A 168 9.37 -9.95 6.22
C ILE A 168 10.15 -11.25 6.44
N SER A 169 9.68 -12.38 5.86
CA SER A 169 10.45 -13.63 5.90
C SER A 169 11.77 -13.52 5.14
N LYS A 170 11.81 -12.69 4.09
CA LYS A 170 13.01 -12.42 3.30
C LYS A 170 13.87 -11.29 3.89
N LEU A 171 13.24 -10.24 4.43
CA LEU A 171 13.94 -9.11 5.03
C LEU A 171 14.58 -9.44 6.38
N TYR A 172 13.92 -10.27 7.17
CA TYR A 172 14.32 -10.59 8.55
C TYR A 172 14.34 -12.11 8.77
N PRO A 173 15.25 -12.84 8.10
CA PRO A 173 15.30 -14.30 8.17
C PRO A 173 15.64 -14.83 9.57
N ASP A 174 16.33 -14.03 10.39
CA ASP A 174 16.75 -14.39 11.73
C ASP A 174 15.59 -14.49 12.74
N PHE A 175 14.39 -14.00 12.38
CA PHE A 175 13.20 -14.09 13.22
C PHE A 175 12.28 -15.22 12.73
N PRO A 176 12.27 -16.37 13.41
CA PRO A 176 11.44 -17.51 13.00
C PRO A 176 9.95 -17.26 13.21
N ASN A 177 9.59 -16.47 14.23
CA ASN A 177 8.20 -16.19 14.58
C ASN A 177 7.78 -14.83 14.05
N ARG A 178 6.68 -14.80 13.30
CA ARG A 178 6.18 -13.58 12.63
C ARG A 178 4.69 -13.42 12.87
N ILE A 179 4.31 -12.30 13.43
CA ILE A 179 2.92 -11.93 13.72
C ILE A 179 2.50 -10.86 12.74
N MET A 180 1.35 -11.06 12.06
CA MET A 180 0.72 -10.07 11.18
C MET A 180 -0.46 -9.46 11.91
N SER A 181 -0.33 -8.24 12.37
CA SER A 181 -1.37 -7.48 13.05
C SER A 181 -1.95 -6.43 12.11
N ILE A 182 -3.25 -6.46 11.94
CA ILE A 182 -4.00 -5.46 11.19
C ILE A 182 -5.06 -4.85 12.09
N PHE A 183 -5.10 -3.51 12.12
CA PHE A 183 -6.00 -2.79 13.00
C PHE A 183 -6.96 -1.92 12.20
N PHE A 184 -8.25 -2.26 12.22
CA PHE A 184 -9.29 -1.49 11.55
C PHE A 184 -9.92 -0.46 12.50
N TYR A 185 -10.09 0.78 12.01
CA TYR A 185 -10.78 1.85 12.72
C TYR A 185 -12.30 1.76 12.60
N LYS A 186 -12.80 1.26 11.48
CA LYS A 186 -14.22 1.21 11.13
C LYS A 186 -14.69 -0.21 10.86
N ASP A 187 -15.96 -0.47 11.18
CA ASP A 187 -16.65 -1.68 10.76
C ASP A 187 -16.94 -1.71 9.24
N LYS A 188 -17.68 -2.71 8.79
CA LYS A 188 -18.09 -2.84 7.38
C LYS A 188 -19.04 -1.74 6.90
N ASP A 189 -19.84 -1.16 7.78
CA ASP A 189 -20.83 -0.14 7.46
C ASP A 189 -20.24 1.27 7.52
N GLY A 190 -19.03 1.39 8.08
CA GLY A 190 -18.26 2.63 8.18
C GLY A 190 -18.41 3.32 9.54
N GLU A 191 -19.06 2.65 10.48
CA GLU A 191 -19.16 3.12 11.86
C GLU A 191 -17.83 2.86 12.59
N ARG A 192 -17.56 3.69 13.59
CA ARG A 192 -16.37 3.55 14.42
C ARG A 192 -16.45 2.27 15.27
N ASP A 193 -15.64 1.30 14.95
CA ASP A 193 -15.52 0.02 15.65
C ASP A 193 -14.04 -0.42 15.60
N PRO A 194 -13.16 0.19 16.44
CA PRO A 194 -11.73 -0.12 16.46
C PRO A 194 -11.50 -1.58 16.79
N LYS A 195 -10.92 -2.34 15.87
CA LYS A 195 -10.71 -3.77 16.06
C LYS A 195 -9.41 -4.27 15.45
N PRO A 196 -8.46 -4.74 16.28
CA PRO A 196 -7.27 -5.41 15.82
C PRO A 196 -7.50 -6.89 15.57
N PHE A 197 -6.69 -7.45 14.67
CA PHE A 197 -6.55 -8.87 14.44
C PHE A 197 -5.06 -9.18 14.34
N SER A 198 -4.61 -10.17 15.09
CA SER A 198 -3.23 -10.66 15.02
C SER A 198 -3.24 -12.12 14.60
N LEU A 199 -2.47 -12.45 13.57
CA LEU A 199 -2.36 -13.75 12.98
C LEU A 199 -0.90 -14.20 12.99
N CYS A 200 -0.67 -15.46 13.30
CA CYS A 200 0.64 -16.10 13.17
C CYS A 200 0.64 -16.89 11.86
N PHE A 201 1.58 -16.59 10.99
CA PHE A 201 1.78 -17.27 9.71
C PHE A 201 3.05 -18.12 9.76
N GLY A 202 3.09 -19.16 8.97
CA GLY A 202 4.17 -20.12 8.90
C GLY A 202 4.57 -20.47 7.46
N PRO A 203 5.44 -21.48 7.28
CA PRO A 203 5.93 -21.87 5.95
C PRO A 203 4.82 -22.27 4.96
N GLU A 204 3.71 -22.79 5.45
CA GLU A 204 2.55 -23.16 4.61
C GLU A 204 1.88 -21.93 4.01
N ASP A 205 1.91 -20.80 4.72
CA ASP A 205 1.35 -19.54 4.26
C ASP A 205 2.24 -18.89 3.20
N GLU A 206 3.55 -19.08 3.29
CA GLU A 206 4.49 -18.67 2.24
C GLU A 206 4.21 -19.43 0.94
N ALA A 207 4.06 -20.76 1.03
CA ALA A 207 3.71 -21.59 -0.14
C ALA A 207 2.36 -21.17 -0.74
N ARG A 208 1.35 -20.92 0.10
CA ARG A 208 0.03 -20.44 -0.33
C ARG A 208 0.11 -19.08 -1.01
N PHE A 209 0.92 -18.14 -0.50
CA PHE A 209 1.16 -16.85 -1.14
C PHE A 209 1.77 -17.02 -2.54
N LEU A 210 2.82 -17.82 -2.67
CA LEU A 210 3.49 -18.07 -3.95
C LEU A 210 2.55 -18.71 -4.98
N GLU A 211 1.72 -19.67 -4.56
CA GLU A 211 0.70 -20.28 -5.43
C GLU A 211 -0.35 -19.24 -5.88
N MET A 212 -0.86 -18.45 -4.96
CA MET A 212 -1.81 -17.37 -5.28
C MET A 212 -1.20 -16.37 -6.26
N LEU A 213 0.05 -15.97 -6.04
CA LEU A 213 0.76 -15.04 -6.91
C LEU A 213 0.98 -15.63 -8.29
N LYS A 214 1.43 -16.89 -8.38
CA LYS A 214 1.59 -17.64 -9.63
C LYS A 214 0.30 -17.67 -10.43
N ASN A 215 -0.80 -18.07 -9.81
CA ASN A 215 -2.11 -18.14 -10.47
C ASN A 215 -2.52 -16.76 -11.02
N ARG A 216 -2.29 -15.70 -10.26
CA ARG A 216 -2.59 -14.33 -10.71
C ARG A 216 -1.71 -13.90 -11.89
N VAL A 217 -0.43 -14.24 -11.87
CA VAL A 217 0.50 -13.95 -12.99
C VAL A 217 0.10 -14.73 -14.24
N GLU A 218 -0.28 -15.99 -14.10
CA GLU A 218 -0.76 -16.81 -15.21
C GLU A 218 -2.06 -16.26 -15.82
N GLU A 219 -3.02 -15.82 -14.97
CA GLU A 219 -4.22 -15.13 -15.45
C GLU A 219 -3.87 -13.86 -16.26
N ILE A 220 -2.90 -13.08 -15.80
CA ILE A 220 -2.45 -11.87 -16.52
C ILE A 220 -1.81 -12.24 -17.86
N ARG A 221 -0.94 -13.27 -17.88
CA ARG A 221 -0.28 -13.75 -19.11
C ARG A 221 -1.26 -14.28 -20.14
N GLN A 222 -2.35 -14.91 -19.72
CA GLN A 222 -3.39 -15.43 -20.61
C GLN A 222 -4.28 -14.33 -21.19
N ASN A 223 -4.32 -13.14 -20.57
CA ASN A 223 -5.10 -12.01 -21.03
C ASN A 223 -4.27 -11.17 -22.01
N VAL A 224 -4.49 -11.37 -23.29
CA VAL A 224 -3.79 -10.68 -24.39
C VAL A 224 -4.17 -9.18 -24.45
N ALA A 225 -5.32 -8.81 -23.91
CA ALA A 225 -5.79 -7.43 -23.85
C ALA A 225 -6.70 -7.23 -22.63
N PRO A 226 -6.70 -6.03 -22.03
CA PRO A 226 -7.66 -5.69 -20.98
C PRO A 226 -9.09 -5.86 -21.49
N LYS A 227 -9.93 -6.55 -20.72
CA LYS A 227 -11.35 -6.71 -21.02
C LYS A 227 -12.17 -5.82 -20.10
N PRO A 228 -13.18 -5.11 -20.60
CA PRO A 228 -14.10 -4.39 -19.73
C PRO A 228 -14.85 -5.38 -18.86
N LEU A 229 -15.10 -4.98 -17.61
CA LEU A 229 -15.99 -5.75 -16.73
C LEU A 229 -17.40 -5.82 -17.31
N ASP A 230 -18.08 -6.95 -17.12
CA ASP A 230 -19.51 -7.04 -17.38
C ASP A 230 -20.23 -5.90 -16.65
N ASN A 231 -21.09 -5.18 -17.33
CA ASN A 231 -21.71 -3.96 -16.82
C ASN A 231 -20.74 -2.80 -16.46
N ALA A 232 -19.58 -2.71 -17.12
CA ALA A 232 -18.55 -1.69 -16.86
C ALA A 232 -19.11 -0.27 -16.68
N ARG A 233 -20.10 0.13 -17.51
CA ARG A 233 -20.73 1.46 -17.42
C ARG A 233 -21.45 1.73 -16.09
N LYS A 234 -21.90 0.69 -15.38
CA LYS A 234 -22.62 0.76 -14.11
C LYS A 234 -21.74 0.45 -12.92
N HIS A 235 -20.60 -0.24 -13.14
CA HIS A 235 -19.73 -0.66 -12.07
C HIS A 235 -18.98 0.53 -11.47
N TRP A 236 -19.02 0.68 -10.15
CA TRP A 236 -18.43 1.82 -9.45
C TRP A 236 -16.92 1.96 -9.68
N LYS A 237 -16.15 0.86 -9.75
CA LYS A 237 -14.71 0.89 -10.05
C LYS A 237 -14.44 1.52 -11.43
N CYS A 238 -15.26 1.17 -12.42
CA CYS A 238 -15.16 1.75 -13.75
C CYS A 238 -15.51 3.23 -13.74
N LYS A 239 -16.56 3.60 -12.99
CA LYS A 239 -17.05 4.99 -12.95
C LYS A 239 -16.08 5.93 -12.22
N TYR A 240 -15.48 5.50 -11.11
CA TYR A 240 -14.72 6.37 -10.22
C TYR A 240 -13.22 6.14 -10.24
N LEU A 241 -12.76 4.90 -10.44
CA LEU A 241 -11.35 4.55 -10.34
C LEU A 241 -10.71 4.30 -11.70
N CYS A 242 -11.46 3.73 -12.65
CA CYS A 242 -10.88 3.36 -13.92
C CYS A 242 -10.76 4.56 -14.85
N HIS A 243 -9.56 4.89 -15.18
CA HIS A 243 -9.25 5.98 -16.06
C HIS A 243 -9.70 5.71 -17.52
N PHE A 244 -9.53 4.49 -18.00
CA PHE A 244 -10.01 4.09 -19.34
C PHE A 244 -11.51 4.29 -19.55
N CYS A 245 -12.32 4.19 -18.48
CA CYS A 245 -13.76 4.46 -18.57
C CYS A 245 -14.11 5.94 -18.71
N LYS A 246 -13.22 6.83 -18.31
CA LYS A 246 -13.44 8.29 -18.35
C LYS A 246 -13.03 8.91 -19.68
N ASN A 247 -12.01 8.34 -20.32
CA ASN A 247 -11.38 8.92 -21.51
C ASN A 247 -11.84 8.26 -22.81
N ASN A 248 -11.70 9.00 -23.88
CA ASN A 248 -11.94 8.56 -25.24
C ASN A 248 -10.61 8.32 -25.95
N TRP A 249 -10.62 7.49 -26.99
CA TRP A 249 -9.48 7.41 -27.89
C TRP A 249 -9.21 8.77 -28.53
N PRO A 250 -7.95 9.18 -28.75
CA PRO A 250 -7.62 10.46 -29.35
C PRO A 250 -8.36 10.71 -30.66
N GLY A 251 -9.03 11.86 -30.76
CA GLY A 251 -9.78 12.26 -31.95
C GLY A 251 -11.07 11.49 -32.20
N THR A 252 -11.62 10.79 -31.20
CA THR A 252 -12.86 10.02 -31.33
C THR A 252 -13.80 10.25 -30.13
N ASP A 253 -15.08 9.86 -30.29
CA ASP A 253 -16.06 9.81 -29.21
C ASP A 253 -16.14 8.42 -28.56
N GLU A 254 -15.27 7.47 -28.96
CA GLU A 254 -15.27 6.11 -28.44
C GLU A 254 -14.51 6.02 -27.12
N LYS A 255 -15.15 5.47 -26.07
CA LYS A 255 -14.51 5.21 -24.77
C LYS A 255 -13.41 4.16 -24.89
N MET A 256 -12.22 4.45 -24.31
CA MET A 256 -11.08 3.54 -24.38
C MET A 256 -11.41 2.14 -23.85
N CYS A 257 -11.99 2.00 -22.66
CA CYS A 257 -12.18 0.70 -22.03
C CYS A 257 -13.12 -0.23 -22.81
N ILE A 258 -14.13 0.32 -23.49
CA ILE A 258 -15.13 -0.48 -24.19
C ILE A 258 -14.60 -0.97 -25.54
N TYR A 259 -13.69 -0.20 -26.12
CA TYR A 259 -13.18 -0.44 -27.47
C TYR A 259 -11.71 -0.84 -27.51
N ILE A 260 -11.07 -1.09 -26.36
CA ILE A 260 -9.63 -1.38 -26.29
C ILE A 260 -9.26 -2.60 -27.12
N GLU A 261 -10.04 -3.66 -27.09
CA GLU A 261 -9.82 -4.86 -27.90
C GLU A 261 -9.98 -4.57 -29.40
N LYS A 262 -10.96 -3.76 -29.75
CA LYS A 262 -11.20 -3.32 -31.13
C LYS A 262 -10.04 -2.43 -31.62
N HIS A 263 -9.58 -1.51 -30.78
CA HIS A 263 -8.45 -0.64 -31.08
C HIS A 263 -7.16 -1.42 -31.25
N LEU A 264 -6.89 -2.35 -30.32
CA LEU A 264 -5.74 -3.25 -30.37
C LEU A 264 -5.73 -4.10 -31.66
N LYS A 265 -6.86 -4.71 -32.02
CA LYS A 265 -6.98 -5.49 -33.27
C LYS A 265 -6.75 -4.65 -34.51
N LYS A 266 -7.17 -3.39 -34.49
CA LYS A 266 -7.06 -2.49 -35.65
C LYS A 266 -5.68 -1.86 -35.79
N HIS A 267 -5.05 -1.48 -34.71
CA HIS A 267 -3.86 -0.64 -34.71
C HIS A 267 -2.61 -1.32 -34.12
N GLY A 268 -2.75 -2.49 -33.51
CA GLY A 268 -1.66 -3.22 -32.85
C GLY A 268 -1.35 -2.68 -31.43
N MET A 269 -0.48 -3.41 -30.73
CA MET A 269 -0.16 -3.12 -29.32
C MET A 269 0.57 -1.79 -29.17
N GLU A 270 1.59 -1.54 -29.98
CA GLU A 270 2.43 -0.34 -29.91
C GLU A 270 1.59 0.93 -30.03
N LYS A 271 0.77 1.02 -31.06
CA LYS A 271 -0.11 2.17 -31.28
C LYS A 271 -1.17 2.33 -30.19
N THR A 272 -1.67 1.21 -29.66
CA THR A 272 -2.63 1.24 -28.54
C THR A 272 -1.99 1.79 -27.28
N VAL A 273 -0.76 1.38 -26.95
CA VAL A 273 0.01 1.90 -25.81
C VAL A 273 0.34 3.38 -26.02
N GLU A 274 0.78 3.78 -27.21
CA GLU A 274 1.06 5.18 -27.55
C GLU A 274 -0.19 6.06 -27.34
N ASP A 275 -1.33 5.65 -27.86
CA ASP A 275 -2.58 6.41 -27.73
C ASP A 275 -3.08 6.47 -26.29
N CYS A 276 -2.84 5.42 -25.49
CA CYS A 276 -3.10 5.42 -24.07
C CYS A 276 -2.17 6.35 -23.29
N THR A 277 -0.92 6.52 -23.71
CA THR A 277 0.07 7.38 -23.02
C THR A 277 -0.05 8.85 -23.38
N ARG A 278 -0.51 9.19 -24.58
CA ARG A 278 -0.67 10.60 -25.04
C ARG A 278 -1.61 11.43 -24.17
N GLU A 279 -2.59 10.82 -23.54
CA GLU A 279 -3.56 11.50 -22.67
C GLU A 279 -3.05 11.74 -21.22
N GLY A 280 -1.75 11.67 -20.97
CA GLY A 280 -1.15 11.88 -19.67
C GLY A 280 -1.21 10.63 -18.76
N PHE A 281 -1.39 9.48 -19.36
CA PHE A 281 -1.32 8.20 -18.67
C PHE A 281 0.12 7.75 -18.50
N ASN A 282 0.62 7.82 -17.31
CA ASN A 282 1.67 6.92 -16.87
C ASN A 282 1.02 5.54 -16.63
N ILE A 283 0.94 4.71 -17.65
CA ILE A 283 0.83 3.28 -17.44
C ILE A 283 2.17 2.91 -16.86
N GLY A 284 2.24 2.89 -15.52
CA GLY A 284 3.42 2.72 -14.68
C GLY A 284 4.52 1.78 -15.17
N PHE A 285 5.18 2.15 -16.23
CA PHE A 285 6.57 1.79 -16.45
C PHE A 285 7.36 2.77 -15.60
N TYR A 286 7.58 2.40 -14.35
CA TYR A 286 8.60 3.05 -13.54
C TYR A 286 9.92 2.83 -14.29
N GLU A 287 10.46 3.88 -14.86
CA GLU A 287 11.88 3.94 -15.09
C GLU A 287 12.51 3.80 -13.70
N ALA A 288 13.22 2.69 -13.49
CA ALA A 288 14.01 2.52 -12.30
C ALA A 288 15.00 3.71 -12.26
N PRO A 289 15.11 4.41 -11.12
CA PRO A 289 16.13 5.43 -10.99
C PRO A 289 17.48 4.76 -11.19
N GLY A 290 18.23 5.27 -12.18
CA GLY A 290 19.60 4.86 -12.51
C GLY A 290 20.60 5.19 -11.39
#